data_c3530884fa59d2925c37b7ffbd6470d3
#
_entry.id   c3530884fa59d2925c37b7ffbd6470d3
#
_cell.length_a   1.000
_cell.length_b   1.000
_cell.length_c   1.000
_cell.angle_alpha   90.00
_cell.angle_beta   90.00
_cell.angle_gamma   90.00
#
_symmetry.space_group_name_H-M   'P 1'
#
loop_
_entity.id
_entity.type
_entity.pdbx_description
1 polymer ?
#
loop_
_entity_poly.entity_id
_entity_poly.type
_entity_poly.pdbx_seq_one_letter_code
_entity_poly.pdbx_strand_id
1 'polypeptide(L)'
;MRNVSAIIASHNKKILSPEPPSRTCNCINKNNCPLQNKCLTQNVVYKAVVSNTSDDEIRNYAGMTQPIFKLRFSNHCRDANIARYKNCTELSKYIWSLKDDNKISNVSYEVIYTVQGKSNKYFCRLCATEKLVIIENLDDNSFLNKRSEFISKCRHTNKYLLNPHKDSKD
;
A
#
# COMPACT_ATOMS: atom_id res chain seq x y z
N MET A 1 28.03 6.42 38.66
CA MET A 1 28.62 5.86 37.44
C MET A 1 27.75 4.72 36.94
N ARG A 2 27.39 4.68 35.64
CA ARG A 2 26.68 3.51 35.09
C ARG A 2 27.65 2.34 35.00
N ASN A 3 27.23 1.17 35.49
CA ASN A 3 28.03 -0.03 35.46
C ASN A 3 28.24 -0.48 34.01
N VAL A 4 29.47 -0.40 33.51
CA VAL A 4 29.86 -0.75 32.13
C VAL A 4 29.49 -2.20 31.83
N SER A 5 29.67 -3.13 32.77
CA SER A 5 29.29 -4.54 32.60
C SER A 5 27.79 -4.72 32.35
N ALA A 6 26.93 -3.93 33.00
CA ALA A 6 25.49 -3.97 32.77
C ALA A 6 25.11 -3.42 31.39
N ILE A 7 25.84 -2.42 30.89
CA ILE A 7 25.64 -1.88 29.54
C ILE A 7 26.01 -2.91 28.48
N ILE A 8 27.19 -3.56 28.65
CA ILE A 8 27.66 -4.62 27.75
C ILE A 8 26.70 -5.82 27.76
N ALA A 9 26.27 -6.28 28.94
CA ALA A 9 25.33 -7.38 29.07
C ALA A 9 23.98 -7.08 28.41
N SER A 10 23.46 -5.87 28.60
CA SER A 10 22.22 -5.39 27.94
C SER A 10 22.35 -5.34 26.41
N HIS A 11 23.49 -4.85 25.92
CA HIS A 11 23.79 -4.79 24.50
C HIS A 11 23.89 -6.20 23.88
N ASN A 12 24.65 -7.09 24.51
CA ASN A 12 24.80 -8.47 24.06
C ASN A 12 23.47 -9.24 24.08
N LYS A 13 22.67 -9.04 25.12
CA LYS A 13 21.33 -9.62 25.20
C LYS A 13 20.45 -9.15 24.03
N LYS A 14 20.56 -7.90 23.63
CA LYS A 14 19.79 -7.34 22.51
C LYS A 14 20.23 -7.88 21.15
N ILE A 15 21.53 -8.14 20.97
CA ILE A 15 22.08 -8.68 19.71
C ILE A 15 21.90 -10.20 19.62
N LEU A 16 22.07 -10.92 20.74
CA LEU A 16 22.02 -12.38 20.79
C LEU A 16 20.60 -12.93 21.01
N SER A 17 19.64 -12.08 21.38
CA SER A 17 18.23 -12.50 21.44
C SER A 17 17.74 -12.78 20.02
N PRO A 18 17.06 -13.90 19.76
CA PRO A 18 16.33 -14.07 18.51
C PRO A 18 15.42 -12.85 18.34
N GLU A 19 15.44 -12.23 17.14
CA GLU A 19 14.59 -11.07 16.86
C GLU A 19 13.16 -11.40 17.33
N PRO A 20 12.56 -10.53 18.17
CA PRO A 20 11.18 -10.77 18.59
C PRO A 20 10.35 -10.86 17.32
N PRO A 21 9.39 -11.79 17.24
CA PRO A 21 8.55 -11.96 16.06
C PRO A 21 8.07 -10.57 15.64
N SER A 22 8.39 -10.17 14.41
CA SER A 22 8.14 -8.83 13.90
C SER A 22 6.67 -8.50 14.14
N ARG A 23 6.39 -7.53 15.01
CA ARG A 23 5.01 -7.12 15.29
C ARG A 23 4.40 -6.63 13.99
N THR A 24 3.47 -7.36 13.45
CA THR A 24 2.74 -6.98 12.25
C THR A 24 1.66 -5.93 12.53
N CYS A 25 1.25 -5.78 13.80
CA CYS A 25 0.19 -4.87 14.23
C CYS A 25 0.49 -4.24 15.59
N ASN A 26 0.17 -2.95 15.73
CA ASN A 26 0.25 -2.19 16.98
C ASN A 26 -1.10 -1.59 17.43
N CYS A 27 -2.22 -2.08 16.89
CA CYS A 27 -3.54 -1.66 17.34
C CYS A 27 -3.80 -2.11 18.78
N ILE A 28 -4.47 -1.25 19.57
CA ILE A 28 -4.88 -1.56 20.96
C ILE A 28 -5.78 -2.79 20.95
N ASN A 29 -6.78 -2.79 20.09
CA ASN A 29 -7.64 -3.95 19.87
C ASN A 29 -7.29 -4.58 18.50
N LYS A 30 -6.63 -5.73 18.54
CA LYS A 30 -6.22 -6.45 17.33
C LYS A 30 -7.41 -7.01 16.54
N ASN A 31 -8.49 -7.38 17.23
CA ASN A 31 -9.68 -7.95 16.58
C ASN A 31 -10.39 -6.89 15.71
N ASN A 32 -10.25 -5.61 16.05
CA ASN A 32 -10.83 -4.48 15.30
C ASN A 32 -9.81 -3.76 14.44
N CYS A 33 -8.71 -4.43 14.08
CA CYS A 33 -7.71 -3.83 13.20
C CYS A 33 -8.25 -3.71 11.76
N PRO A 34 -8.42 -2.49 11.20
CA PRO A 34 -8.96 -2.29 9.84
C PRO A 34 -8.05 -2.85 8.75
N LEU A 35 -6.82 -3.23 9.09
CA LEU A 35 -5.79 -3.77 8.20
C LEU A 35 -5.48 -5.24 8.52
N GLN A 36 -6.43 -5.99 9.08
CA GLN A 36 -6.31 -7.43 9.35
C GLN A 36 -5.00 -7.81 10.06
N ASN A 37 -4.61 -7.03 11.07
CA ASN A 37 -3.37 -7.18 11.82
C ASN A 37 -2.07 -6.98 11.03
N LYS A 38 -2.14 -6.36 9.82
CA LYS A 38 -0.98 -6.10 8.95
C LYS A 38 -0.57 -4.62 8.94
N CYS A 39 -0.99 -3.83 9.91
CA CYS A 39 -0.81 -2.36 9.91
C CYS A 39 0.66 -1.90 9.94
N LEU A 40 1.59 -2.70 10.47
CA LEU A 40 3.03 -2.41 10.50
C LEU A 40 3.81 -3.04 9.34
N THR A 41 3.16 -3.82 8.48
CA THR A 41 3.82 -4.44 7.33
C THR A 41 4.28 -3.38 6.34
N GLN A 42 5.48 -3.54 5.81
CA GLN A 42 6.10 -2.67 4.81
C GLN A 42 6.18 -3.37 3.45
N ASN A 43 6.46 -2.59 2.40
CA ASN A 43 6.61 -3.09 1.03
C ASN A 43 5.43 -3.96 0.59
N VAL A 44 4.22 -3.46 0.76
CA VAL A 44 3.00 -4.20 0.43
C VAL A 44 2.32 -3.66 -0.82
N VAL A 45 1.77 -4.58 -1.61
CA VAL A 45 0.72 -4.31 -2.59
C VAL A 45 -0.59 -4.76 -1.95
N TYR A 46 -1.59 -3.88 -1.99
CA TYR A 46 -2.87 -4.09 -1.33
C TYR A 46 -4.03 -3.83 -2.28
N LYS A 47 -5.16 -4.43 -1.97
CA LYS A 47 -6.44 -4.17 -2.57
C LYS A 47 -7.33 -3.41 -1.57
N ALA A 48 -7.93 -2.32 -2.00
CA ALA A 48 -9.03 -1.69 -1.30
C ALA A 48 -10.33 -2.09 -2.01
N VAL A 49 -11.27 -2.58 -1.25
CA VAL A 49 -12.59 -3.01 -1.72
C VAL A 49 -13.61 -2.02 -1.19
N VAL A 50 -14.27 -1.32 -2.10
CA VAL A 50 -15.35 -0.38 -1.79
C VAL A 50 -16.68 -1.05 -2.05
N SER A 51 -17.49 -1.21 -1.04
CA SER A 51 -18.88 -1.65 -1.13
C SER A 51 -19.83 -0.49 -0.91
N ASN A 52 -20.85 -0.41 -1.72
CA ASN A 52 -21.94 0.54 -1.56
C ASN A 52 -23.13 -0.18 -0.93
N THR A 53 -23.74 0.44 0.09
CA THR A 53 -24.88 -0.16 0.79
C THR A 53 -26.19 -0.10 -0.01
N SER A 54 -26.23 0.70 -1.08
CA SER A 54 -27.48 0.92 -1.84
C SER A 54 -27.66 -0.01 -3.03
N ASP A 55 -26.57 -0.43 -3.69
CA ASP A 55 -26.64 -1.06 -5.01
C ASP A 55 -25.86 -2.41 -5.07
N ASP A 56 -25.37 -2.94 -3.95
CA ASP A 56 -24.48 -4.13 -3.88
C ASP A 56 -23.27 -4.04 -4.84
N GLU A 57 -22.96 -2.83 -5.34
CA GLU A 57 -21.86 -2.62 -6.25
C GLU A 57 -20.53 -2.69 -5.49
N ILE A 58 -19.66 -3.55 -5.95
CA ILE A 58 -18.31 -3.69 -5.38
C ILE A 58 -17.30 -3.14 -6.38
N ARG A 59 -16.43 -2.22 -5.91
CA ARG A 59 -15.32 -1.69 -6.69
C ARG A 59 -13.99 -1.95 -5.99
N ASN A 60 -12.99 -2.31 -6.78
CA ASN A 60 -11.67 -2.68 -6.32
C ASN A 60 -10.64 -1.62 -6.73
N TYR A 61 -9.66 -1.40 -5.89
CA TYR A 61 -8.51 -0.53 -6.18
C TYR A 61 -7.22 -1.22 -5.72
N ALA A 62 -6.25 -1.37 -6.61
CA ALA A 62 -4.92 -1.83 -6.28
C ALA A 62 -4.00 -0.64 -5.99
N GLY A 63 -3.19 -0.76 -4.95
CA GLY A 63 -2.20 0.24 -4.60
C GLY A 63 -1.01 -0.38 -3.86
N MET A 64 0.05 0.40 -3.70
CA MET A 64 1.22 -0.05 -3.00
C MET A 64 1.70 0.95 -1.95
N THR A 65 2.50 0.47 -1.00
CA THR A 65 3.22 1.32 -0.06
C THR A 65 4.56 0.69 0.32
N GLN A 66 5.61 1.49 0.31
CA GLN A 66 6.92 1.08 0.84
C GLN A 66 6.98 1.24 2.37
N PRO A 67 6.53 2.35 2.95
CA PRO A 67 6.41 2.50 4.40
C PRO A 67 5.38 1.53 4.98
N ILE A 68 5.21 1.58 6.31
CA ILE A 68 4.20 0.78 7.02
C ILE A 68 2.80 1.05 6.46
N PHE A 69 2.00 -0.01 6.34
CA PHE A 69 0.67 0.04 5.71
C PHE A 69 -0.27 1.02 6.42
N LYS A 70 -0.16 1.15 7.74
CA LYS A 70 -0.94 2.10 8.55
C LYS A 70 -0.83 3.55 8.04
N LEU A 71 0.35 3.99 7.59
CA LEU A 71 0.52 5.34 7.05
C LEU A 71 -0.27 5.51 5.73
N ARG A 72 -0.22 4.52 4.86
CA ARG A 72 -0.98 4.55 3.60
C ARG A 72 -2.48 4.55 3.86
N PHE A 73 -2.94 3.73 4.79
CA PHE A 73 -4.33 3.71 5.26
C PHE A 73 -4.76 5.08 5.78
N SER A 74 -3.95 5.71 6.66
CA SER A 74 -4.26 7.06 7.17
C SER A 74 -4.36 8.10 6.05
N ASN A 75 -3.51 8.00 5.02
CA ASN A 75 -3.62 8.87 3.84
C ASN A 75 -4.94 8.65 3.10
N HIS A 76 -5.36 7.40 2.90
CA HIS A 76 -6.65 7.12 2.28
C HIS A 76 -7.83 7.64 3.10
N CYS A 77 -7.80 7.47 4.42
CA CYS A 77 -8.82 8.04 5.31
C CYS A 77 -8.87 9.57 5.20
N ARG A 78 -7.72 10.25 5.14
CA ARG A 78 -7.65 11.70 4.91
C ARG A 78 -8.23 12.07 3.56
N ASP A 79 -7.82 11.36 2.49
CA ASP A 79 -8.22 11.66 1.11
C ASP A 79 -9.73 11.44 0.91
N ALA A 80 -10.31 10.48 1.64
CA ALA A 80 -11.74 10.23 1.66
C ALA A 80 -12.54 11.27 2.47
N ASN A 81 -11.94 12.00 3.40
CA ASN A 81 -12.65 12.88 4.31
C ASN A 81 -12.41 14.39 4.06
N ILE A 82 -11.37 14.76 3.35
CA ILE A 82 -11.01 16.17 3.12
C ILE A 82 -11.15 16.48 1.62
N ALA A 83 -12.08 17.35 1.27
CA ALA A 83 -12.47 17.65 -0.12
C ALA A 83 -11.29 18.08 -1.03
N ARG A 84 -10.29 18.82 -0.51
CA ARG A 84 -9.11 19.22 -1.29
C ARG A 84 -8.29 18.04 -1.81
N TYR A 85 -8.44 16.85 -1.23
CA TYR A 85 -7.73 15.64 -1.61
C TYR A 85 -8.59 14.66 -2.42
N LYS A 86 -9.80 15.04 -2.79
CA LYS A 86 -10.75 14.17 -3.51
C LYS A 86 -10.18 13.55 -4.79
N ASN A 87 -9.24 14.22 -5.44
CA ASN A 87 -8.65 13.80 -6.72
C ASN A 87 -7.25 13.17 -6.58
N CYS A 88 -6.80 12.81 -5.36
CA CYS A 88 -5.45 12.28 -5.15
C CYS A 88 -5.24 10.87 -5.72
N THR A 89 -6.29 10.04 -5.73
CA THR A 89 -6.27 8.67 -6.25
C THR A 89 -7.60 8.34 -6.91
N GLU A 90 -7.63 7.32 -7.78
CA GLU A 90 -8.92 6.85 -8.34
C GLU A 90 -9.84 6.33 -7.23
N LEU A 91 -9.27 5.74 -6.16
CA LEU A 91 -10.04 5.35 -4.97
C LEU A 91 -10.74 6.56 -4.32
N SER A 92 -10.00 7.65 -4.07
CA SER A 92 -10.61 8.84 -3.45
C SER A 92 -11.65 9.50 -4.36
N LYS A 93 -11.41 9.56 -5.67
CA LYS A 93 -12.39 10.06 -6.64
C LYS A 93 -13.70 9.28 -6.57
N TYR A 94 -13.61 7.94 -6.56
CA TYR A 94 -14.80 7.09 -6.50
C TYR A 94 -15.54 7.24 -5.17
N ILE A 95 -14.85 7.28 -4.04
CA ILE A 95 -15.48 7.51 -2.73
C ILE A 95 -16.22 8.86 -2.71
N TRP A 96 -15.63 9.90 -3.30
CA TRP A 96 -16.24 11.21 -3.37
C TRP A 96 -17.44 11.23 -4.33
N SER A 97 -17.40 10.53 -5.46
CA SER A 97 -18.58 10.42 -6.33
C SER A 97 -19.78 9.76 -5.60
N LEU A 98 -19.51 8.71 -4.80
CA LEU A 98 -20.55 8.10 -3.98
C LEU A 98 -21.13 9.08 -2.95
N LYS A 99 -20.28 9.91 -2.33
CA LYS A 99 -20.73 10.94 -1.38
C LYS A 99 -21.56 12.02 -2.07
N ASP A 100 -21.16 12.46 -3.26
CA ASP A 100 -21.90 13.47 -4.04
C ASP A 100 -23.29 12.92 -4.43
N ASP A 101 -23.40 11.59 -4.62
CA ASP A 101 -24.66 10.86 -4.86
C ASP A 101 -25.43 10.52 -3.56
N ASN A 102 -24.99 10.99 -2.38
CA ASN A 102 -25.53 10.66 -1.06
C ASN A 102 -25.55 9.15 -0.73
N LYS A 103 -24.60 8.38 -1.31
CA LYS A 103 -24.45 6.96 -1.06
C LYS A 103 -23.46 6.70 0.07
N ILE A 104 -23.74 5.71 0.91
CA ILE A 104 -22.84 5.31 1.99
C ILE A 104 -21.89 4.22 1.46
N SER A 105 -20.60 4.46 1.55
CA SER A 105 -19.58 3.50 1.17
C SER A 105 -18.84 2.94 2.38
N ASN A 106 -18.55 1.64 2.34
CA ASN A 106 -17.63 0.98 3.26
C ASN A 106 -16.37 0.57 2.50
N VAL A 107 -15.19 0.78 3.09
CA VAL A 107 -13.91 0.44 2.46
C VAL A 107 -13.15 -0.52 3.34
N SER A 108 -12.91 -1.71 2.83
CA SER A 108 -12.03 -2.71 3.45
C SER A 108 -10.70 -2.80 2.70
N TYR A 109 -9.66 -3.25 3.42
CA TYR A 109 -8.30 -3.33 2.88
C TYR A 109 -7.70 -4.71 3.10
N GLU A 110 -7.08 -5.24 2.06
CA GLU A 110 -6.42 -6.54 2.07
C GLU A 110 -5.00 -6.41 1.50
N VAL A 111 -4.01 -7.03 2.14
CA VAL A 111 -2.65 -7.15 1.59
C VAL A 111 -2.61 -8.34 0.64
N ILE A 112 -2.39 -8.07 -0.66
CA ILE A 112 -2.27 -9.10 -1.70
C ILE A 112 -0.85 -9.67 -1.69
N TYR A 113 0.17 -8.79 -1.70
CA TYR A 113 1.57 -9.19 -1.73
C TYR A 113 2.40 -8.42 -0.72
N THR A 114 3.35 -9.10 -0.11
CA THR A 114 4.46 -8.50 0.63
C THR A 114 5.73 -8.75 -0.15
N VAL A 115 6.34 -7.66 -0.64
CA VAL A 115 7.53 -7.75 -1.49
C VAL A 115 8.78 -7.76 -0.63
N GLN A 116 9.50 -8.88 -0.63
CA GLN A 116 10.77 -9.01 0.06
C GLN A 116 11.94 -8.60 -0.81
N GLY A 117 13.01 -8.16 -0.17
CA GLY A 117 14.26 -7.76 -0.82
C GLY A 117 14.33 -6.28 -1.16
N LYS A 118 15.57 -5.80 -1.31
CA LYS A 118 15.84 -4.41 -1.66
C LYS A 118 15.60 -4.20 -3.15
N SER A 119 14.87 -3.15 -3.51
CA SER A 119 14.89 -2.63 -4.86
C SER A 119 16.31 -2.19 -5.21
N ASN A 120 16.79 -2.56 -6.36
CA ASN A 120 18.10 -2.08 -6.84
C ASN A 120 17.92 -0.77 -7.65
N LYS A 121 19.04 -0.16 -8.05
CA LYS A 121 19.07 1.09 -8.83
C LYS A 121 18.28 0.99 -10.16
N TYR A 122 18.12 -0.22 -10.70
CA TYR A 122 17.56 -0.46 -12.02
C TYR A 122 16.13 -0.99 -11.97
N PHE A 123 15.75 -1.68 -10.92
CA PHE A 123 14.48 -2.38 -10.84
C PHE A 123 13.84 -2.27 -9.46
N CYS A 124 12.60 -1.82 -9.42
CA CYS A 124 11.79 -1.75 -8.22
C CYS A 124 10.74 -2.86 -8.23
N ARG A 125 10.98 -3.92 -7.47
CA ARG A 125 10.03 -5.06 -7.37
C ARG A 125 8.65 -4.63 -6.91
N LEU A 126 8.57 -3.73 -5.93
CA LEU A 126 7.28 -3.26 -5.39
C LEU A 126 6.42 -2.58 -6.47
N CYS A 127 7.00 -1.63 -7.22
CA CYS A 127 6.30 -0.99 -8.31
C CYS A 127 5.94 -1.96 -9.44
N ALA A 128 6.82 -2.93 -9.74
CA ALA A 128 6.54 -3.96 -10.74
C ALA A 128 5.37 -4.84 -10.33
N THR A 129 5.33 -5.29 -9.07
CA THR A 129 4.23 -6.11 -8.54
C THR A 129 2.90 -5.36 -8.57
N GLU A 130 2.86 -4.08 -8.15
CA GLU A 130 1.65 -3.26 -8.27
C GLU A 130 1.17 -3.18 -9.72
N LYS A 131 2.09 -2.90 -10.65
CA LYS A 131 1.74 -2.79 -12.08
C LYS A 131 1.24 -4.11 -12.68
N LEU A 132 1.78 -5.24 -12.26
CA LEU A 132 1.28 -6.55 -12.67
C LEU A 132 -0.17 -6.76 -12.20
N VAL A 133 -0.47 -6.45 -10.94
CA VAL A 133 -1.84 -6.53 -10.41
C VAL A 133 -2.78 -5.63 -11.21
N ILE A 134 -2.36 -4.41 -11.57
CA ILE A 134 -3.18 -3.50 -12.39
C ILE A 134 -3.41 -4.08 -13.78
N ILE A 135 -2.36 -4.61 -14.44
CA ILE A 135 -2.45 -5.19 -15.79
C ILE A 135 -3.40 -6.39 -15.81
N GLU A 136 -3.28 -7.29 -14.84
CA GLU A 136 -4.11 -8.48 -14.72
C GLU A 136 -5.60 -8.17 -14.56
N ASN A 137 -5.93 -6.95 -14.12
CA ASN A 137 -7.30 -6.52 -13.85
C ASN A 137 -7.76 -5.33 -14.73
N LEU A 138 -7.04 -5.01 -15.80
CA LEU A 138 -7.39 -3.86 -16.67
C LEU A 138 -8.74 -4.02 -17.38
N ASP A 139 -9.13 -5.24 -17.68
CA ASP A 139 -10.39 -5.55 -18.37
C ASP A 139 -11.53 -5.86 -17.39
N ASP A 140 -11.24 -5.86 -16.08
CA ASP A 140 -12.25 -6.00 -15.04
C ASP A 140 -12.87 -4.63 -14.70
N ASN A 141 -14.11 -4.44 -15.11
CA ASN A 141 -14.86 -3.21 -14.85
C ASN A 141 -15.06 -2.92 -13.35
N SER A 142 -14.83 -3.90 -12.48
CA SER A 142 -14.86 -3.67 -11.03
C SER A 142 -13.61 -2.94 -10.52
N PHE A 143 -12.51 -2.87 -11.30
CA PHE A 143 -11.30 -2.18 -10.90
C PHE A 143 -11.34 -0.68 -11.25
N LEU A 144 -10.92 0.14 -10.28
CA LEU A 144 -10.85 1.61 -10.42
C LEU A 144 -9.55 2.10 -11.06
N ASN A 145 -8.50 1.24 -11.07
CA ASN A 145 -7.21 1.60 -11.62
C ASN A 145 -7.29 1.86 -13.12
N LYS A 146 -6.58 2.89 -13.59
CA LYS A 146 -6.53 3.25 -15.00
C LYS A 146 -5.24 2.79 -15.68
N ARG A 147 -5.30 2.60 -17.00
CA ARG A 147 -4.11 2.31 -17.83
C ARG A 147 -2.96 3.29 -17.61
N SER A 148 -3.25 4.58 -17.36
CA SER A 148 -2.23 5.60 -17.09
C SER A 148 -1.40 5.33 -15.83
N GLU A 149 -1.94 4.58 -14.86
CA GLU A 149 -1.22 4.25 -13.62
C GLU A 149 -0.13 3.22 -13.86
N PHE A 150 -0.35 2.26 -14.76
CA PHE A 150 0.66 1.24 -15.05
C PHE A 150 1.82 1.76 -15.91
N ILE A 151 1.60 2.76 -16.77
CA ILE A 151 2.67 3.39 -17.56
C ILE A 151 3.42 4.50 -16.80
N SER A 152 3.01 4.81 -15.58
CA SER A 152 3.64 5.85 -14.76
C SER A 152 5.07 5.49 -14.35
N LYS A 153 5.89 6.51 -14.07
CA LYS A 153 7.23 6.31 -13.52
C LYS A 153 7.17 5.63 -12.15
N CYS A 154 8.17 4.77 -11.90
CA CYS A 154 8.41 4.25 -10.56
C CYS A 154 8.80 5.38 -9.61
N ARG A 155 8.06 5.53 -8.51
CA ARG A 155 8.31 6.58 -7.51
C ARG A 155 9.63 6.40 -6.74
N HIS A 156 10.16 5.16 -6.67
CA HIS A 156 11.37 4.85 -5.91
C HIS A 156 12.65 5.01 -6.74
N THR A 157 12.60 4.71 -8.03
CA THR A 157 13.77 4.80 -8.92
C THR A 157 13.66 5.97 -9.90
N ASN A 158 12.52 6.66 -9.95
CA ASN A 158 12.20 7.73 -10.90
C ASN A 158 12.39 7.31 -12.37
N LYS A 159 12.21 6.03 -12.68
CA LYS A 159 12.35 5.43 -14.00
C LYS A 159 11.05 4.77 -14.44
N TYR A 160 10.81 4.70 -15.73
CA TYR A 160 9.74 3.87 -16.28
C TYR A 160 10.15 2.41 -16.18
N LEU A 161 9.24 1.55 -15.70
CA LEU A 161 9.47 0.11 -15.63
C LEU A 161 9.28 -0.56 -17.00
N LEU A 162 8.38 0.01 -17.80
CA LEU A 162 8.12 -0.36 -19.17
C LEU A 162 8.66 0.78 -20.04
N ASN A 163 9.96 0.77 -20.28
CA ASN A 163 10.53 1.67 -21.28
C ASN A 163 10.37 0.99 -22.62
N PRO A 164 9.64 1.56 -23.61
CA PRO A 164 9.81 1.12 -24.98
C PRO A 164 11.29 1.29 -25.30
N HIS A 165 11.91 0.24 -25.80
CA HIS A 165 13.30 0.24 -26.23
C HIS A 165 13.62 1.58 -26.94
N LYS A 166 14.54 2.34 -26.38
CA LYS A 166 15.35 3.18 -27.22
C LYS A 166 16.20 2.20 -27.99
N ASP A 167 15.83 1.99 -29.23
CA ASP A 167 16.71 1.32 -30.17
C ASP A 167 18.08 1.97 -30.00
N SER A 168 19.05 1.15 -29.60
CA SER A 168 20.46 1.51 -29.65
C SER A 168 20.71 1.97 -31.08
N LYS A 169 20.80 3.26 -31.30
CA LYS A 169 21.44 3.79 -32.49
C LYS A 169 22.92 3.56 -32.27
N ASP A 170 23.42 2.52 -32.92
CA ASP A 170 24.82 2.35 -33.25
C ASP A 170 25.36 3.59 -33.98
#